data_477e7650d3e157d8d7f2fb63d9c02df6
#
_entry.id   477e7650d3e157d8d7f2fb63d9c02df6
#
_cell.length_a   1.000
_cell.length_b   1.000
_cell.length_c   1.000
_cell.angle_alpha   90.00
_cell.angle_beta   90.00
_cell.angle_gamma   90.00
#
_symmetry.space_group_name_H-M   'P 1'
#
loop_
_entity.id
_entity.type
_entity.pdbx_description
1 polymer ?
#
loop_
_entity_poly.entity_id
_entity_poly.type
_entity_poly.pdbx_seq_one_letter_code
_entity_poly.pdbx_strand_id
1 'polypeptide(L)'
;MVARQIFLGNNNFGCRRLVQKQRLFSTNAAAVATANPTTTTASTAIDNNTKNHSKPRPETYIQGSETHFGFESVGVEEKEGRVRQVFESVADSYDVMNDLMSGGLHRYWKDTLLDMSAVESMAQAVRLRRQQQQQQNQSMDPSTNQLRILDVAGGTGDVAFRFVDAAGLSSSKQKQPWSMAGESEQTHNQPSSSISVTVCDINKEMLRVGEARARERFGNQLLEGGDNAPLSFVQGNAQSLHFPDNSFDLYTIAFGLRNVTDVDKGLEEAFRVLKPGGRFMCLEFSQVPDPILRQIYDTYSFHVIPAMGELVANDRASYQYLVESIRKFSNQQELLDRMDAVGFELTKYTNLTGGIVAIHEGWKPII
;
A
#
# COMPACT_ATOMS: atom_id res chain seq x y z
N MET A 1 -39.24 21.35 7.65
CA MET A 1 -38.65 22.69 7.62
C MET A 1 -38.01 22.97 8.97
N VAL A 2 -37.12 22.17 9.46
CA VAL A 2 -36.21 22.40 10.62
C VAL A 2 -35.22 21.23 10.64
N ALA A 3 -34.11 21.34 9.88
CA ALA A 3 -32.90 20.53 10.03
C ALA A 3 -31.85 20.94 8.97
N ARG A 4 -31.52 22.23 8.98
CA ARG A 4 -30.48 22.80 8.08
C ARG A 4 -29.80 23.99 8.72
N GLN A 5 -29.22 23.78 9.88
CA GLN A 5 -28.33 24.78 10.49
C GLN A 5 -27.62 24.18 11.68
N ILE A 6 -26.51 23.48 11.46
CA ILE A 6 -25.39 23.29 12.39
C ILE A 6 -24.36 22.48 11.59
N PHE A 7 -23.46 23.16 10.87
CA PHE A 7 -22.11 22.70 10.50
C PHE A 7 -21.45 23.74 9.55
N LEU A 8 -21.26 24.95 10.08
CA LEU A 8 -20.30 25.91 9.54
C LEU A 8 -19.60 26.56 10.75
N GLY A 9 -18.48 25.99 11.15
CA GLY A 9 -17.65 26.51 12.22
C GLY A 9 -16.19 26.09 12.02
N ASN A 10 -15.43 26.96 11.37
CA ASN A 10 -13.98 27.20 11.52
C ASN A 10 -13.05 25.99 11.69
N ASN A 11 -12.46 25.51 10.60
CA ASN A 11 -11.21 24.77 10.60
C ASN A 11 -10.07 25.59 9.97
N ASN A 12 -9.55 26.56 10.72
CA ASN A 12 -8.29 27.27 10.43
C ASN A 12 -7.34 27.22 11.63
N PHE A 13 -7.14 26.02 12.22
CA PHE A 13 -6.17 25.82 13.29
C PHE A 13 -5.56 24.42 13.21
N GLY A 14 -4.69 24.16 12.25
CA GLY A 14 -4.03 22.84 12.15
C GLY A 14 -2.65 22.85 11.50
N CYS A 15 -2.31 23.85 10.71
CA CYS A 15 -1.11 23.76 9.84
C CYS A 15 0.15 24.47 10.38
N ARG A 16 0.14 25.10 11.56
CA ARG A 16 1.31 25.83 12.09
C ARG A 16 2.06 25.15 13.25
N ARG A 17 1.67 23.98 13.70
CA ARG A 17 2.36 23.31 14.84
C ARG A 17 3.25 22.11 14.47
N LEU A 18 3.25 21.64 13.25
CA LEU A 18 4.10 20.50 12.83
C LEU A 18 5.51 20.91 12.32
N VAL A 19 5.71 22.14 11.92
CA VAL A 19 7.03 22.60 11.42
C VAL A 19 8.03 22.90 12.54
N GLN A 20 7.58 23.04 13.79
CA GLN A 20 8.45 23.42 14.92
C GLN A 20 9.04 22.23 15.71
N LYS A 21 8.56 20.99 15.47
CA LYS A 21 9.11 19.80 16.15
C LYS A 21 10.25 19.09 15.41
N GLN A 22 10.53 19.43 14.16
CA GLN A 22 11.62 18.82 13.38
C GLN A 22 12.99 19.52 13.53
N ARG A 23 13.09 20.62 14.30
CA ARG A 23 14.36 21.34 14.53
C ARG A 23 15.08 21.00 15.85
N LEU A 24 14.60 20.02 16.60
CA LEU A 24 15.18 19.69 17.92
C LEU A 24 15.99 18.37 17.97
N PHE A 25 16.22 17.71 16.84
CA PHE A 25 17.01 16.46 16.79
C PHE A 25 18.32 16.55 16.00
N SER A 26 18.84 17.77 15.72
CA SER A 26 20.04 17.95 14.91
C SER A 26 21.21 18.58 15.64
N THR A 27 21.24 18.65 16.95
CA THR A 27 22.40 19.14 17.70
C THR A 27 22.60 18.33 18.96
N ASN A 28 23.27 17.17 18.86
CA ASN A 28 24.06 16.56 19.95
C ASN A 28 24.80 15.32 19.44
N ALA A 29 25.85 15.56 18.65
CA ALA A 29 26.88 14.58 18.37
C ALA A 29 28.24 15.31 18.20
N ALA A 30 28.76 15.82 19.29
CA ALA A 30 30.19 16.13 19.43
C ALA A 30 30.47 16.45 20.91
N ALA A 31 31.23 15.60 21.52
CA ALA A 31 32.02 15.72 22.72
C ALA A 31 31.74 14.56 23.71
N VAL A 32 32.60 13.59 23.68
CA VAL A 32 33.42 13.12 24.83
C VAL A 32 34.44 12.10 24.26
N ALA A 33 35.65 12.58 24.11
CA ALA A 33 36.86 11.76 24.07
C ALA A 33 37.68 12.14 25.31
N THR A 34 38.37 11.17 25.86
CA THR A 34 39.42 11.19 26.89
C THR A 34 39.02 10.77 28.30
N ALA A 35 39.35 9.52 28.61
CA ALA A 35 40.12 9.16 29.82
C ALA A 35 40.31 7.64 29.87
N ASN A 36 41.52 7.14 29.57
CA ASN A 36 42.07 5.91 30.15
C ASN A 36 42.64 6.25 31.53
N PRO A 37 42.68 5.35 32.54
CA PRO A 37 43.81 4.48 32.64
C PRO A 37 43.61 3.06 33.28
N THR A 38 44.55 2.18 32.94
CA THR A 38 45.25 1.12 33.70
C THR A 38 44.52 -0.11 34.28
N THR A 39 44.85 -1.22 33.65
CA THR A 39 45.29 -2.54 34.17
C THR A 39 44.75 -3.10 35.48
N THR A 40 44.11 -4.29 35.41
CA THR A 40 44.47 -5.46 36.20
C THR A 40 43.93 -6.74 35.57
N THR A 41 44.84 -7.69 35.41
CA THR A 41 44.65 -9.06 34.90
C THR A 41 43.81 -9.91 35.84
N ALA A 42 42.77 -10.60 35.30
CA ALA A 42 42.28 -11.84 35.86
C ALA A 42 41.70 -12.71 34.70
N SER A 43 42.39 -13.79 34.44
CA SER A 43 42.01 -14.89 33.54
C SER A 43 40.80 -15.63 34.11
N THR A 44 39.72 -15.65 33.38
CA THR A 44 38.69 -16.71 33.49
C THR A 44 38.11 -16.96 32.13
N ALA A 45 38.23 -18.18 31.68
CA ALA A 45 37.66 -18.71 30.46
C ALA A 45 36.16 -18.51 30.47
N ILE A 46 35.63 -17.77 29.46
CA ILE A 46 34.20 -17.67 29.18
C ILE A 46 33.93 -18.46 27.94
N ASP A 47 33.17 -19.50 28.14
CA ASP A 47 32.54 -20.41 27.19
C ASP A 47 31.68 -19.58 26.20
N ASN A 48 32.12 -19.47 24.95
CA ASN A 48 31.39 -18.83 23.88
C ASN A 48 30.30 -19.78 23.34
N ASN A 49 29.15 -19.80 24.04
CA ASN A 49 27.95 -20.43 23.52
C ASN A 49 26.87 -19.35 23.35
N THR A 50 27.04 -18.47 22.37
CA THR A 50 26.00 -17.57 21.89
C THR A 50 24.94 -18.37 21.13
N LYS A 51 23.94 -18.85 21.87
CA LYS A 51 22.71 -19.38 21.28
C LYS A 51 22.00 -18.22 20.56
N ASN A 52 22.11 -18.24 19.22
CA ASN A 52 21.18 -17.54 18.35
C ASN A 52 19.76 -17.99 18.71
N HIS A 53 19.02 -17.16 19.44
CA HIS A 53 17.58 -17.31 19.61
C HIS A 53 16.90 -16.77 18.34
N SER A 54 16.97 -17.54 17.24
CA SER A 54 15.99 -17.42 16.19
C SER A 54 14.64 -17.85 16.78
N LYS A 55 13.70 -16.90 16.91
CA LYS A 55 12.30 -17.23 17.20
C LYS A 55 11.85 -18.31 16.21
N PRO A 56 11.08 -19.34 16.64
CA PRO A 56 10.58 -20.34 15.72
C PRO A 56 9.72 -19.68 14.65
N ARG A 57 10.02 -19.94 13.38
CA ARG A 57 9.14 -19.58 12.26
C ARG A 57 7.76 -20.19 12.54
N PRO A 58 6.66 -19.43 12.31
CA PRO A 58 5.34 -20.05 12.20
C PRO A 58 5.42 -21.18 11.17
N GLU A 59 4.70 -22.27 11.42
CA GLU A 59 4.75 -23.49 10.62
C GLU A 59 4.68 -23.21 9.12
N THR A 60 5.71 -23.60 8.37
CA THR A 60 5.77 -23.52 6.92
C THR A 60 4.66 -24.38 6.34
N TYR A 61 3.79 -23.79 5.55
CA TYR A 61 2.78 -24.51 4.76
C TYR A 61 3.46 -25.52 3.83
N ILE A 62 3.19 -26.80 4.07
CA ILE A 62 3.69 -27.90 3.22
C ILE A 62 2.82 -27.93 1.96
N GLN A 63 3.44 -28.11 0.80
CA GLN A 63 2.77 -28.27 -0.50
C GLN A 63 1.75 -29.42 -0.40
N GLY A 64 0.45 -29.11 -0.54
CA GLY A 64 -0.67 -30.02 -0.28
C GLY A 64 -1.49 -29.66 0.97
N SER A 65 -1.15 -28.58 1.67
CA SER A 65 -1.85 -28.12 2.89
C SER A 65 -3.19 -27.46 2.60
N GLU A 66 -4.12 -27.61 3.54
CA GLU A 66 -5.39 -26.90 3.54
C GLU A 66 -5.19 -25.42 3.87
N THR A 67 -6.01 -24.58 3.26
CA THR A 67 -6.12 -23.16 3.53
C THR A 67 -7.58 -22.79 3.80
N HIS A 68 -7.90 -21.52 3.94
CA HIS A 68 -9.26 -21.08 4.23
C HIS A 68 -9.86 -20.28 3.08
N PHE A 69 -11.10 -20.62 2.72
CA PHE A 69 -11.98 -19.77 1.92
C PHE A 69 -13.16 -19.38 2.84
N GLY A 70 -13.09 -18.19 3.43
CA GLY A 70 -13.95 -17.85 4.55
C GLY A 70 -13.71 -18.79 5.73
N PHE A 71 -14.77 -19.44 6.24
CA PHE A 71 -14.70 -20.42 7.31
C PHE A 71 -14.51 -21.86 6.82
N GLU A 72 -14.59 -22.09 5.51
CA GLU A 72 -14.35 -23.40 4.90
C GLU A 72 -12.87 -23.72 4.81
N SER A 73 -12.48 -24.96 5.08
CA SER A 73 -11.17 -25.51 4.81
C SER A 73 -11.14 -25.99 3.36
N VAL A 74 -10.23 -25.47 2.55
CA VAL A 74 -10.12 -25.80 1.11
C VAL A 74 -8.67 -26.03 0.73
N GLY A 75 -8.43 -26.73 -0.38
CA GLY A 75 -7.09 -26.87 -0.96
C GLY A 75 -6.55 -25.51 -1.47
N VAL A 76 -5.23 -25.37 -1.45
CA VAL A 76 -4.52 -24.15 -1.88
C VAL A 76 -4.92 -23.72 -3.29
N GLU A 77 -4.93 -24.66 -4.25
CA GLU A 77 -5.31 -24.37 -5.65
C GLU A 77 -6.80 -24.01 -5.78
N GLU A 78 -7.65 -24.62 -4.98
CA GLU A 78 -9.08 -24.35 -4.96
C GLU A 78 -9.39 -22.94 -4.45
N LYS A 79 -8.68 -22.47 -3.41
CA LYS A 79 -8.84 -21.10 -2.87
C LYS A 79 -8.60 -20.06 -3.94
N GLU A 80 -7.51 -20.17 -4.70
CA GLU A 80 -7.18 -19.19 -5.75
C GLU A 80 -8.29 -19.11 -6.82
N GLY A 81 -8.82 -20.27 -7.26
CA GLY A 81 -9.92 -20.33 -8.22
C GLY A 81 -11.20 -19.70 -7.68
N ARG A 82 -11.59 -20.01 -6.45
CA ARG A 82 -12.78 -19.45 -5.81
C ARG A 82 -12.67 -17.93 -5.59
N VAL A 83 -11.52 -17.44 -5.10
CA VAL A 83 -11.26 -16.00 -4.94
C VAL A 83 -11.36 -15.28 -6.27
N ARG A 84 -10.75 -15.81 -7.34
CA ARG A 84 -10.85 -15.24 -8.68
C ARG A 84 -12.29 -15.11 -9.11
N GLN A 85 -13.09 -16.16 -8.96
CA GLN A 85 -14.51 -16.17 -9.36
C GLN A 85 -15.33 -15.10 -8.61
N VAL A 86 -15.09 -14.91 -7.29
CA VAL A 86 -15.74 -13.85 -6.50
C VAL A 86 -15.45 -12.49 -7.10
N PHE A 87 -14.19 -12.17 -7.42
CA PHE A 87 -13.82 -10.87 -7.95
C PHE A 87 -14.21 -10.65 -9.41
N GLU A 88 -14.28 -11.71 -10.22
CA GLU A 88 -14.81 -11.64 -11.60
C GLU A 88 -16.29 -11.25 -11.60
N SER A 89 -17.10 -11.81 -10.71
CA SER A 89 -18.54 -11.54 -10.65
C SER A 89 -18.88 -10.10 -10.24
N VAL A 90 -17.99 -9.42 -9.53
CA VAL A 90 -18.23 -8.07 -8.99
C VAL A 90 -17.40 -6.97 -9.64
N ALA A 91 -16.58 -7.28 -10.64
CA ALA A 91 -15.60 -6.34 -11.21
C ALA A 91 -16.21 -5.00 -11.66
N ASP A 92 -17.34 -5.02 -12.34
CA ASP A 92 -18.01 -3.81 -12.84
C ASP A 92 -18.69 -2.99 -11.75
N SER A 93 -19.11 -3.61 -10.65
CA SER A 93 -19.80 -2.98 -9.51
C SER A 93 -18.93 -2.82 -8.26
N TYR A 94 -17.65 -3.16 -8.36
CA TYR A 94 -16.73 -3.27 -7.22
C TYR A 94 -16.67 -2.00 -6.36
N ASP A 95 -16.63 -0.82 -6.97
CA ASP A 95 -16.55 0.45 -6.24
C ASP A 95 -17.87 0.78 -5.53
N VAL A 96 -19.01 0.53 -6.21
CA VAL A 96 -20.34 0.74 -5.61
C VAL A 96 -20.52 -0.18 -4.40
N MET A 97 -20.05 -1.42 -4.53
CA MET A 97 -20.07 -2.40 -3.46
C MET A 97 -19.23 -1.96 -2.25
N ASN A 98 -18.01 -1.48 -2.50
CA ASN A 98 -17.13 -0.96 -1.44
C ASN A 98 -17.73 0.29 -0.78
N ASP A 99 -18.31 1.22 -1.53
CA ASP A 99 -18.99 2.39 -0.99
C ASP A 99 -20.13 1.98 -0.07
N LEU A 100 -20.96 1.05 -0.50
CA LEU A 100 -22.12 0.60 0.26
C LEU A 100 -21.72 -0.12 1.55
N MET A 101 -20.75 -1.04 1.48
CA MET A 101 -20.31 -1.82 2.64
C MET A 101 -19.56 -1.00 3.69
N SER A 102 -18.80 -0.01 3.26
CA SER A 102 -18.00 0.82 4.15
C SER A 102 -18.65 2.16 4.50
N GLY A 103 -19.84 2.46 3.94
CA GLY A 103 -20.41 3.81 4.02
C GLY A 103 -19.49 4.89 3.43
N GLY A 104 -18.69 4.55 2.42
CA GLY A 104 -17.71 5.42 1.78
C GLY A 104 -16.38 5.54 2.55
N LEU A 105 -16.23 4.91 3.72
CA LEU A 105 -15.01 4.98 4.54
C LEU A 105 -13.78 4.40 3.84
N HIS A 106 -13.95 3.46 2.90
CA HIS A 106 -12.82 2.90 2.15
C HIS A 106 -12.04 3.98 1.38
N ARG A 107 -12.70 5.06 0.95
CA ARG A 107 -12.06 6.20 0.28
C ARG A 107 -11.14 6.94 1.25
N TYR A 108 -11.65 7.24 2.45
CA TYR A 108 -10.85 7.87 3.51
C TYR A 108 -9.63 7.01 3.91
N TRP A 109 -9.79 5.69 4.02
CA TRP A 109 -8.68 4.79 4.33
C TRP A 109 -7.61 4.79 3.25
N LYS A 110 -8.01 4.79 1.97
CA LYS A 110 -7.09 4.87 0.82
C LYS A 110 -6.41 6.25 0.73
N ASP A 111 -7.13 7.33 1.03
CA ASP A 111 -6.54 8.67 1.12
C ASP A 111 -5.50 8.73 2.25
N THR A 112 -5.79 8.13 3.40
CA THR A 112 -4.83 8.03 4.52
C THR A 112 -3.59 7.22 4.13
N LEU A 113 -3.76 6.11 3.39
CA LEU A 113 -2.63 5.34 2.86
C LEU A 113 -1.75 6.21 1.94
N LEU A 114 -2.37 6.98 1.05
CA LEU A 114 -1.66 7.92 0.17
C LEU A 114 -0.88 8.96 0.97
N ASP A 115 -1.52 9.62 1.94
CA ASP A 115 -0.89 10.64 2.78
C ASP A 115 0.31 10.07 3.55
N MET A 116 0.15 8.88 4.13
CA MET A 116 1.22 8.18 4.85
C MET A 116 2.35 7.71 3.93
N SER A 117 2.08 7.43 2.66
CA SER A 117 3.08 7.00 1.68
C SER A 117 4.11 8.06 1.35
N ALA A 118 3.74 9.35 1.52
CA ALA A 118 4.56 10.51 1.18
C ALA A 118 5.00 10.57 -0.30
N VAL A 119 4.26 9.95 -1.20
CA VAL A 119 4.57 9.87 -2.64
C VAL A 119 4.73 11.24 -3.28
N GLU A 120 3.92 12.23 -2.89
CA GLU A 120 4.05 13.61 -3.38
C GLU A 120 5.43 14.18 -3.09
N SER A 121 5.90 14.06 -1.84
CA SER A 121 7.22 14.54 -1.42
C SER A 121 8.36 13.78 -2.11
N MET A 122 8.21 12.46 -2.27
CA MET A 122 9.18 11.61 -2.96
C MET A 122 9.25 11.96 -4.46
N ALA A 123 8.12 12.16 -5.12
CA ALA A 123 8.06 12.59 -6.52
C ALA A 123 8.68 13.99 -6.73
N GLN A 124 8.44 14.89 -5.78
CA GLN A 124 9.08 16.21 -5.80
C GLN A 124 10.60 16.12 -5.64
N ALA A 125 11.10 15.27 -4.76
CA ALA A 125 12.54 15.05 -4.58
C ALA A 125 13.20 14.50 -5.85
N VAL A 126 12.52 13.58 -6.56
CA VAL A 126 12.98 13.08 -7.87
C VAL A 126 13.07 14.21 -8.89
N ARG A 127 12.05 15.07 -8.99
CA ARG A 127 12.04 16.23 -9.92
C ARG A 127 13.19 17.20 -9.64
N LEU A 128 13.40 17.55 -8.38
CA LEU A 128 14.49 18.46 -7.97
C LEU A 128 15.86 17.87 -8.29
N ARG A 129 16.07 16.57 -8.03
CA ARG A 129 17.32 15.86 -8.37
C ARG A 129 17.60 15.91 -9.87
N ARG A 130 16.60 15.67 -10.71
CA ARG A 130 16.72 15.76 -12.17
C ARG A 130 17.11 17.16 -12.64
N GLN A 131 16.47 18.19 -12.10
CA GLN A 131 16.80 19.58 -12.43
C GLN A 131 18.25 19.91 -12.09
N GLN A 132 18.74 19.45 -10.94
CA GLN A 132 20.14 19.64 -10.54
C GLN A 132 21.12 18.90 -11.47
N GLN A 133 20.83 17.65 -11.83
CA GLN A 133 21.65 16.87 -12.76
C GLN A 133 21.70 17.49 -14.16
N GLN A 134 20.57 17.98 -14.67
CA GLN A 134 20.51 18.69 -15.95
C GLN A 134 21.38 19.95 -15.95
N GLN A 135 21.37 20.74 -14.86
CA GLN A 135 22.19 21.91 -14.70
C GLN A 135 23.70 21.60 -14.66
N GLN A 136 24.06 20.41 -14.18
CA GLN A 136 25.46 19.96 -14.06
C GLN A 136 25.96 19.17 -15.28
N ASN A 137 25.12 19.00 -16.33
CA ASN A 137 25.42 18.16 -17.51
C ASN A 137 25.88 16.73 -17.15
N GLN A 138 25.39 16.18 -16.02
CA GLN A 138 25.72 14.83 -15.61
C GLN A 138 24.85 13.82 -16.36
N SER A 139 25.44 12.66 -16.71
CA SER A 139 24.70 11.55 -17.28
C SER A 139 23.65 11.07 -16.29
N MET A 140 22.41 10.93 -16.77
CA MET A 140 21.32 10.45 -15.94
C MET A 140 21.36 8.92 -15.85
N ASP A 141 21.43 8.38 -14.64
CA ASP A 141 21.14 6.97 -14.42
C ASP A 141 19.60 6.78 -14.45
N PRO A 142 19.06 6.03 -15.42
CA PRO A 142 17.63 5.82 -15.55
C PRO A 142 16.99 5.24 -14.28
N SER A 143 17.73 4.43 -13.52
CA SER A 143 17.21 3.74 -12.32
C SER A 143 16.94 4.67 -11.14
N THR A 144 17.64 5.80 -11.06
CA THR A 144 17.51 6.79 -9.97
C THR A 144 16.57 7.95 -10.32
N ASN A 145 16.13 8.02 -11.57
CA ASN A 145 15.40 9.16 -12.11
C ASN A 145 13.87 9.04 -11.99
N GLN A 146 13.37 7.94 -11.46
CA GLN A 146 11.93 7.69 -11.34
C GLN A 146 11.64 6.95 -10.06
N LEU A 147 10.61 7.42 -9.32
CA LEU A 147 10.06 6.69 -8.19
C LEU A 147 9.19 5.55 -8.75
N ARG A 148 9.59 4.31 -8.50
CA ARG A 148 8.87 3.13 -8.99
C ARG A 148 7.97 2.57 -7.89
N ILE A 149 6.68 2.54 -8.16
CA ILE A 149 5.64 2.08 -7.23
C ILE A 149 5.00 0.81 -7.79
N LEU A 150 4.86 -0.21 -6.97
CA LEU A 150 4.13 -1.43 -7.29
C LEU A 150 2.88 -1.51 -6.39
N ASP A 151 1.70 -1.50 -7.01
CA ASP A 151 0.41 -1.64 -6.34
C ASP A 151 -0.13 -3.04 -6.63
N VAL A 152 0.03 -3.96 -5.68
CA VAL A 152 -0.32 -5.38 -5.82
C VAL A 152 -1.73 -5.63 -5.31
N ALA A 153 -2.45 -6.55 -5.96
CA ALA A 153 -3.90 -6.69 -5.84
C ALA A 153 -4.60 -5.34 -6.08
N GLY A 154 -4.05 -4.56 -7.02
CA GLY A 154 -4.50 -3.19 -7.29
C GLY A 154 -5.82 -3.11 -8.03
N GLY A 155 -6.30 -4.22 -8.57
CA GLY A 155 -7.62 -4.39 -9.16
C GLY A 155 -7.90 -3.35 -10.25
N THR A 156 -8.92 -2.53 -10.03
CA THR A 156 -9.34 -1.46 -10.96
C THR A 156 -8.45 -0.21 -10.89
N GLY A 157 -7.36 -0.21 -10.11
CA GLY A 157 -6.36 0.85 -10.08
C GLY A 157 -6.67 2.05 -9.20
N ASP A 158 -7.65 1.97 -8.29
CA ASP A 158 -8.08 3.11 -7.48
C ASP A 158 -6.94 3.72 -6.63
N VAL A 159 -6.08 2.90 -6.02
CA VAL A 159 -4.91 3.36 -5.25
C VAL A 159 -3.85 3.94 -6.20
N ALA A 160 -3.56 3.24 -7.31
CA ALA A 160 -2.61 3.71 -8.31
C ALA A 160 -2.99 5.07 -8.90
N PHE A 161 -4.29 5.31 -9.16
CA PHE A 161 -4.77 6.60 -9.67
C PHE A 161 -4.54 7.73 -8.68
N ARG A 162 -4.65 7.47 -7.38
CA ARG A 162 -4.33 8.45 -6.34
C ARG A 162 -2.85 8.81 -6.34
N PHE A 163 -1.95 7.85 -6.59
CA PHE A 163 -0.52 8.12 -6.74
C PHE A 163 -0.23 8.97 -7.97
N VAL A 164 -0.89 8.69 -9.10
CA VAL A 164 -0.77 9.48 -10.33
C VAL A 164 -1.22 10.93 -10.10
N ASP A 165 -2.36 11.13 -9.43
CA ASP A 165 -2.88 12.45 -9.09
C ASP A 165 -1.94 13.21 -8.15
N ALA A 166 -1.47 12.58 -7.07
CA ALA A 166 -0.55 13.17 -6.10
C ALA A 166 0.79 13.56 -6.72
N ALA A 167 1.24 12.80 -7.71
CA ALA A 167 2.44 13.14 -8.47
C ALA A 167 2.21 14.29 -9.49
N GLY A 168 0.98 14.80 -9.62
CA GLY A 168 0.66 15.89 -10.55
C GLY A 168 0.74 15.48 -12.03
N LEU A 169 0.52 14.19 -12.32
CA LEU A 169 0.53 13.67 -13.69
C LEU A 169 -0.84 13.69 -14.35
N SER A 170 -1.90 13.89 -13.59
CA SER A 170 -3.23 14.12 -14.15
C SER A 170 -3.18 15.39 -14.97
N SER A 171 -3.48 15.28 -16.25
CA SER A 171 -3.84 16.44 -17.06
C SER A 171 -5.18 16.94 -16.56
N SER A 172 -5.22 17.55 -15.37
CA SER A 172 -6.38 18.33 -14.99
C SER A 172 -6.49 19.41 -16.05
N LYS A 173 -7.44 19.26 -16.96
CA LYS A 173 -8.10 20.39 -17.59
C LYS A 173 -8.75 21.17 -16.45
N GLN A 174 -7.95 21.79 -15.61
CA GLN A 174 -8.36 22.94 -14.86
C GLN A 174 -8.69 23.98 -15.92
N LYS A 175 -9.96 24.02 -16.33
CA LYS A 175 -10.54 25.18 -16.98
C LYS A 175 -10.29 26.34 -16.02
N GLN A 176 -9.16 27.02 -16.23
CA GLN A 176 -9.02 28.38 -15.75
C GLN A 176 -10.04 29.20 -16.54
N PRO A 177 -11.00 29.84 -15.90
CA PRO A 177 -12.07 30.59 -16.59
C PRO A 177 -11.56 31.81 -17.34
N TRP A 178 -10.25 32.09 -17.35
CA TRP A 178 -9.72 33.32 -17.95
C TRP A 178 -8.24 33.15 -18.34
N SER A 179 -7.95 32.64 -19.55
CA SER A 179 -6.68 32.92 -20.22
C SER A 179 -7.00 33.37 -21.64
N MET A 180 -6.58 34.60 -21.94
CA MET A 180 -6.64 35.18 -23.28
C MET A 180 -5.81 34.31 -24.25
N ALA A 181 -6.40 34.13 -25.41
CA ALA A 181 -5.81 33.42 -26.54
C ALA A 181 -4.44 34.01 -26.91
N GLY A 182 -3.44 33.17 -27.10
CA GLY A 182 -2.20 33.52 -27.79
C GLY A 182 -0.91 32.97 -27.21
N GLU A 183 -0.83 31.68 -26.89
CA GLU A 183 0.47 31.01 -26.75
C GLU A 183 0.52 29.78 -27.64
N SER A 184 1.49 29.82 -28.56
CA SER A 184 1.84 28.81 -29.54
C SER A 184 2.01 27.44 -28.88
N GLU A 185 1.40 26.38 -29.48
CA GLU A 185 1.70 24.98 -29.20
C GLU A 185 3.20 24.73 -29.37
N GLN A 186 3.94 24.87 -28.30
CA GLN A 186 5.28 24.28 -28.21
C GLN A 186 5.08 22.78 -28.02
N THR A 187 5.52 22.02 -29.02
CA THR A 187 5.75 20.60 -28.94
C THR A 187 6.67 20.31 -27.76
N HIS A 188 6.10 20.12 -26.59
CA HIS A 188 6.85 19.71 -25.41
C HIS A 188 7.32 18.27 -25.60
N ASN A 189 8.64 18.10 -25.75
CA ASN A 189 9.30 16.88 -25.30
C ASN A 189 8.76 16.57 -23.91
N GLN A 190 7.93 15.51 -23.79
CA GLN A 190 7.29 15.13 -22.53
C GLN A 190 8.38 14.94 -21.48
N PRO A 191 8.41 15.72 -20.39
CA PRO A 191 9.35 15.44 -19.32
C PRO A 191 9.06 14.05 -18.81
N SER A 192 10.06 13.17 -18.81
CA SER A 192 9.95 11.82 -18.25
C SER A 192 9.26 11.90 -16.88
N SER A 193 8.21 11.10 -16.67
CA SER A 193 7.42 11.13 -15.43
C SER A 193 8.31 10.96 -14.20
N SER A 194 8.03 11.70 -13.13
CA SER A 194 8.74 11.55 -11.85
C SER A 194 8.40 10.26 -11.12
N ILE A 195 7.30 9.60 -11.50
CA ILE A 195 6.89 8.31 -10.97
C ILE A 195 6.54 7.34 -12.09
N SER A 196 6.63 6.04 -11.79
CA SER A 196 6.03 4.95 -12.55
C SER A 196 5.24 4.09 -11.58
N VAL A 197 3.96 3.91 -11.84
CA VAL A 197 3.07 3.07 -11.03
C VAL A 197 2.72 1.84 -11.84
N THR A 198 3.02 0.67 -11.30
CA THR A 198 2.62 -0.62 -11.87
C THR A 198 1.49 -1.21 -11.03
N VAL A 199 0.32 -1.36 -11.62
CA VAL A 199 -0.81 -2.10 -11.04
C VAL A 199 -0.63 -3.57 -11.37
N CYS A 200 -0.50 -4.41 -10.34
CA CYS A 200 -0.38 -5.86 -10.51
C CYS A 200 -1.57 -6.56 -9.85
N ASP A 201 -2.26 -7.39 -10.60
CA ASP A 201 -3.38 -8.18 -10.06
C ASP A 201 -3.42 -9.55 -10.72
N ILE A 202 -3.90 -10.55 -9.98
CA ILE A 202 -4.09 -11.89 -10.51
C ILE A 202 -5.31 -11.97 -11.44
N ASN A 203 -6.28 -11.08 -11.24
CA ASN A 203 -7.55 -11.02 -11.95
C ASN A 203 -7.45 -10.12 -13.20
N LYS A 204 -7.44 -10.75 -14.37
CA LYS A 204 -7.33 -10.07 -15.65
C LYS A 204 -8.51 -9.13 -15.94
N GLU A 205 -9.72 -9.48 -15.52
CA GLU A 205 -10.90 -8.65 -15.76
C GLU A 205 -10.85 -7.35 -14.92
N MET A 206 -10.38 -7.44 -13.68
CA MET A 206 -10.14 -6.25 -12.87
C MET A 206 -9.13 -5.30 -13.52
N LEU A 207 -8.02 -5.84 -14.05
CA LEU A 207 -7.03 -5.05 -14.78
C LEU A 207 -7.61 -4.43 -16.04
N ARG A 208 -8.42 -5.16 -16.81
CA ARG A 208 -9.10 -4.64 -18.01
C ARG A 208 -9.99 -3.44 -17.69
N VAL A 209 -10.78 -3.54 -16.61
CA VAL A 209 -11.62 -2.43 -16.15
C VAL A 209 -10.74 -1.25 -15.69
N GLY A 210 -9.67 -1.52 -14.96
CA GLY A 210 -8.72 -0.52 -14.50
C GLY A 210 -8.04 0.23 -15.65
N GLU A 211 -7.57 -0.50 -16.65
CA GLU A 211 -6.94 0.09 -17.84
C GLU A 211 -7.92 0.96 -18.63
N ALA A 212 -9.17 0.51 -18.80
CA ALA A 212 -10.20 1.30 -19.46
C ALA A 212 -10.48 2.62 -18.70
N ARG A 213 -10.60 2.56 -17.37
CA ARG A 213 -10.77 3.74 -16.52
C ARG A 213 -9.57 4.68 -16.56
N ALA A 214 -8.35 4.12 -16.63
CA ALA A 214 -7.13 4.92 -16.75
C ALA A 214 -7.11 5.70 -18.07
N ARG A 215 -7.49 5.06 -19.19
CA ARG A 215 -7.62 5.70 -20.52
C ARG A 215 -8.64 6.81 -20.51
N GLU A 216 -9.80 6.58 -19.89
CA GLU A 216 -10.87 7.56 -19.78
C GLU A 216 -10.43 8.78 -18.93
N ARG A 217 -9.79 8.52 -17.79
CA ARG A 217 -9.42 9.57 -16.81
C ARG A 217 -8.21 10.36 -17.21
N PHE A 218 -7.16 9.71 -17.69
CA PHE A 218 -5.83 10.28 -17.91
C PHE A 218 -5.42 10.36 -19.38
N GLY A 219 -6.14 9.70 -20.27
CA GLY A 219 -5.75 9.54 -21.67
C GLY A 219 -4.70 8.44 -21.89
N ASN A 220 -4.37 8.16 -23.17
CA ASN A 220 -3.42 7.11 -23.52
C ASN A 220 -1.96 7.42 -23.12
N GLN A 221 -1.62 8.69 -23.04
CA GLN A 221 -0.26 9.16 -22.80
C GLN A 221 0.42 8.65 -21.52
N LEU A 222 -0.38 8.32 -20.48
CA LEU A 222 0.17 7.74 -19.25
C LEU A 222 0.40 6.23 -19.36
N LEU A 223 -0.21 5.57 -20.33
CA LEU A 223 -0.10 4.13 -20.58
C LEU A 223 0.93 3.81 -21.67
N GLU A 224 1.46 4.82 -22.34
CA GLU A 224 2.47 4.68 -23.38
C GLU A 224 3.88 4.79 -22.78
N GLY A 225 4.82 3.99 -23.28
CA GLY A 225 6.22 4.02 -22.85
C GLY A 225 6.78 2.66 -22.40
N GLY A 226 5.99 1.58 -22.50
CA GLY A 226 6.42 0.24 -22.09
C GLY A 226 6.76 0.18 -20.60
N ASP A 227 7.93 -0.36 -20.24
CA ASP A 227 8.38 -0.50 -18.85
C ASP A 227 8.61 0.84 -18.12
N ASN A 228 8.66 1.95 -18.86
CA ASN A 228 8.81 3.30 -18.32
C ASN A 228 7.52 4.12 -18.36
N ALA A 229 6.39 3.50 -18.70
CA ALA A 229 5.11 4.18 -18.68
C ALA A 229 4.82 4.73 -17.26
N PRO A 230 4.24 5.94 -17.16
CA PRO A 230 3.83 6.48 -15.85
C PRO A 230 2.82 5.60 -15.11
N LEU A 231 2.00 4.85 -15.85
CA LEU A 231 1.03 3.90 -15.32
C LEU A 231 1.00 2.65 -16.21
N SER A 232 1.10 1.47 -15.61
CA SER A 232 1.04 0.19 -16.31
C SER A 232 0.18 -0.81 -15.55
N PHE A 233 -0.39 -1.78 -16.29
CA PHE A 233 -1.23 -2.84 -15.74
C PHE A 233 -0.62 -4.19 -16.12
N VAL A 234 -0.31 -5.03 -15.13
CA VAL A 234 0.40 -6.30 -15.32
C VAL A 234 -0.34 -7.41 -14.58
N GLN A 235 -0.63 -8.52 -15.26
CA GLN A 235 -1.17 -9.68 -14.57
C GLN A 235 -0.06 -10.40 -13.81
N GLY A 236 -0.29 -10.68 -12.50
CA GLY A 236 0.68 -11.39 -11.66
C GLY A 236 0.09 -11.88 -10.36
N ASN A 237 0.72 -12.93 -9.82
CA ASN A 237 0.38 -13.49 -8.52
C ASN A 237 1.30 -12.88 -7.46
N ALA A 238 0.74 -12.34 -6.38
CA ALA A 238 1.49 -11.75 -5.26
C ALA A 238 2.51 -12.71 -4.63
N GLN A 239 2.31 -14.03 -4.76
CA GLN A 239 3.19 -15.07 -4.24
C GLN A 239 4.34 -15.45 -5.19
N SER A 240 4.33 -14.92 -6.42
CA SER A 240 5.35 -15.18 -7.45
C SER A 240 5.32 -14.07 -8.50
N LEU A 241 5.94 -12.95 -8.18
CA LEU A 241 5.96 -11.76 -9.01
C LEU A 241 7.04 -11.88 -10.12
N HIS A 242 6.66 -11.56 -11.36
CA HIS A 242 7.58 -11.60 -12.50
C HIS A 242 8.49 -10.36 -12.61
N PHE A 243 8.70 -9.65 -11.51
CA PHE A 243 9.58 -8.49 -11.46
C PHE A 243 10.96 -8.87 -10.90
N PRO A 244 12.04 -8.22 -11.37
CA PRO A 244 13.38 -8.43 -10.83
C PRO A 244 13.47 -8.02 -9.35
N ASP A 245 14.47 -8.56 -8.65
CA ASP A 245 14.81 -8.13 -7.31
C ASP A 245 15.15 -6.63 -7.28
N ASN A 246 14.88 -5.96 -6.18
CA ASN A 246 15.29 -4.57 -5.95
C ASN A 246 14.80 -3.58 -7.04
N SER A 247 13.56 -3.73 -7.50
CA SER A 247 13.00 -2.98 -8.61
C SER A 247 12.16 -1.77 -8.20
N PHE A 248 11.55 -1.81 -7.01
CA PHE A 248 10.55 -0.82 -6.60
C PHE A 248 10.97 -0.08 -5.33
N ASP A 249 10.62 1.20 -5.27
CA ASP A 249 10.88 2.06 -4.12
C ASP A 249 9.73 1.98 -3.09
N LEU A 250 8.50 1.73 -3.57
CA LEU A 250 7.31 1.57 -2.76
C LEU A 250 6.50 0.37 -3.27
N TYR A 251 6.07 -0.48 -2.34
CA TYR A 251 5.12 -1.56 -2.58
C TYR A 251 3.86 -1.30 -1.76
N THR A 252 2.70 -1.32 -2.40
CA THR A 252 1.41 -1.19 -1.73
C THR A 252 0.54 -2.40 -2.00
N ILE A 253 -0.27 -2.79 -1.02
CA ILE A 253 -1.35 -3.75 -1.17
C ILE A 253 -2.53 -3.27 -0.32
N ALA A 254 -3.67 -3.02 -0.96
CA ALA A 254 -4.86 -2.50 -0.29
C ALA A 254 -6.04 -3.47 -0.44
N PHE A 255 -6.51 -4.02 0.69
CA PHE A 255 -7.64 -4.96 0.77
C PHE A 255 -7.48 -6.24 -0.05
N GLY A 256 -6.22 -6.63 -0.30
CA GLY A 256 -5.86 -7.79 -1.11
C GLY A 256 -5.13 -8.90 -0.36
N LEU A 257 -4.35 -8.55 0.68
CA LEU A 257 -3.43 -9.48 1.34
C LEU A 257 -4.14 -10.68 1.98
N ARG A 258 -5.34 -10.47 2.56
CA ARG A 258 -6.14 -11.55 3.15
C ARG A 258 -6.59 -12.62 2.15
N ASN A 259 -6.64 -12.26 0.86
CA ASN A 259 -7.04 -13.17 -0.22
C ASN A 259 -5.86 -13.97 -0.79
N VAL A 260 -4.62 -13.56 -0.48
CA VAL A 260 -3.41 -14.30 -0.85
C VAL A 260 -3.43 -15.66 -0.14
N THR A 261 -3.15 -16.72 -0.87
CA THR A 261 -3.25 -18.08 -0.34
C THR A 261 -2.18 -18.37 0.69
N ASP A 262 -0.94 -17.93 0.42
CA ASP A 262 0.21 -17.98 1.32
C ASP A 262 0.71 -16.55 1.56
N VAL A 263 0.31 -15.98 2.69
CA VAL A 263 0.64 -14.59 3.05
C VAL A 263 2.15 -14.40 3.23
N ASP A 264 2.85 -15.41 3.77
CA ASP A 264 4.28 -15.33 4.03
C ASP A 264 5.07 -15.27 2.71
N LYS A 265 4.70 -16.09 1.72
CA LYS A 265 5.25 -15.97 0.35
C LYS A 265 4.95 -14.61 -0.28
N GLY A 266 3.75 -14.07 -0.08
CA GLY A 266 3.39 -12.74 -0.55
C GLY A 266 4.28 -11.65 0.07
N LEU A 267 4.58 -11.75 1.35
CA LEU A 267 5.49 -10.84 2.05
C LEU A 267 6.96 -11.03 1.61
N GLU A 268 7.42 -12.28 1.40
CA GLU A 268 8.75 -12.59 0.88
C GLU A 268 8.95 -11.99 -0.53
N GLU A 269 7.96 -12.11 -1.41
CA GLU A 269 7.99 -11.51 -2.74
C GLU A 269 7.98 -9.98 -2.70
N ALA A 270 7.17 -9.38 -1.81
CA ALA A 270 7.18 -7.94 -1.59
C ALA A 270 8.57 -7.47 -1.12
N PHE A 271 9.18 -8.18 -0.20
CA PHE A 271 10.54 -7.91 0.28
C PHE A 271 11.57 -8.05 -0.84
N ARG A 272 11.48 -9.10 -1.66
CA ARG A 272 12.40 -9.38 -2.76
C ARG A 272 12.40 -8.24 -3.79
N VAL A 273 11.21 -7.83 -4.23
CA VAL A 273 11.08 -6.82 -5.31
C VAL A 273 11.34 -5.39 -4.84
N LEU A 274 11.27 -5.10 -3.55
CA LEU A 274 11.63 -3.81 -2.98
C LEU A 274 13.15 -3.58 -3.03
N LYS A 275 13.56 -2.37 -3.37
CA LYS A 275 14.96 -1.91 -3.27
C LYS A 275 15.39 -1.84 -1.80
N PRO A 276 16.70 -1.95 -1.48
CA PRO A 276 17.20 -1.53 -0.17
C PRO A 276 16.72 -0.11 0.16
N GLY A 277 16.17 0.09 1.35
CA GLY A 277 15.51 1.34 1.76
C GLY A 277 14.09 1.51 1.20
N GLY A 278 13.60 0.60 0.37
CA GLY A 278 12.23 0.60 -0.13
C GLY A 278 11.21 0.29 0.95
N ARG A 279 10.00 0.80 0.78
CA ARG A 279 8.93 0.74 1.78
C ARG A 279 7.79 -0.17 1.34
N PHE A 280 7.38 -1.05 2.24
CA PHE A 280 6.15 -1.84 2.14
C PHE A 280 5.02 -1.16 2.90
N MET A 281 3.82 -1.13 2.32
CA MET A 281 2.61 -0.63 2.97
C MET A 281 1.42 -1.52 2.65
N CYS A 282 0.72 -1.97 3.68
CA CYS A 282 -0.47 -2.81 3.56
C CYS A 282 -1.64 -2.13 4.27
N LEU A 283 -2.70 -1.83 3.52
CA LEU A 283 -3.98 -1.37 4.05
C LEU A 283 -4.95 -2.56 4.03
N GLU A 284 -5.35 -3.06 5.19
CA GLU A 284 -6.20 -4.24 5.25
C GLU A 284 -7.16 -4.19 6.45
N PHE A 285 -8.28 -4.90 6.32
CA PHE A 285 -9.16 -5.17 7.46
C PHE A 285 -8.40 -5.89 8.56
N SER A 286 -8.76 -5.59 9.80
CA SER A 286 -8.09 -6.15 10.95
C SER A 286 -9.06 -6.41 12.09
N GLN A 287 -8.56 -6.79 13.25
CA GLN A 287 -9.39 -7.11 14.40
C GLN A 287 -9.58 -5.88 15.28
N VAL A 288 -10.84 -5.54 15.56
CA VAL A 288 -11.18 -4.40 16.43
C VAL A 288 -10.75 -4.71 17.87
N PRO A 289 -9.85 -3.92 18.48
CA PRO A 289 -9.36 -4.20 19.83
C PRO A 289 -10.42 -3.97 20.91
N ASP A 290 -11.24 -2.92 20.78
CA ASP A 290 -12.28 -2.60 21.74
C ASP A 290 -13.42 -3.62 21.69
N PRO A 291 -13.80 -4.29 22.80
CA PRO A 291 -14.78 -5.36 22.80
C PRO A 291 -16.21 -4.88 22.46
N ILE A 292 -16.56 -3.65 22.83
CA ILE A 292 -17.90 -3.10 22.58
C ILE A 292 -18.03 -2.77 21.08
N LEU A 293 -17.04 -2.04 20.53
CA LEU A 293 -17.00 -1.72 19.12
C LEU A 293 -16.93 -2.99 18.26
N ARG A 294 -16.18 -4.01 18.71
CA ARG A 294 -16.10 -5.32 18.06
C ARG A 294 -17.47 -5.97 17.95
N GLN A 295 -18.23 -6.02 19.04
CA GLN A 295 -19.56 -6.62 19.04
C GLN A 295 -20.52 -5.91 18.09
N ILE A 296 -20.48 -4.58 18.06
CA ILE A 296 -21.28 -3.75 17.13
C ILE A 296 -20.87 -4.04 15.68
N TYR A 297 -19.57 -4.03 15.40
CA TYR A 297 -19.03 -4.28 14.06
C TYR A 297 -19.31 -5.73 13.62
N ASP A 298 -19.22 -6.71 14.48
CA ASP A 298 -19.54 -8.10 14.18
C ASP A 298 -21.01 -8.27 13.82
N THR A 299 -21.92 -7.67 14.62
CA THR A 299 -23.35 -7.69 14.33
C THR A 299 -23.64 -7.08 12.96
N TYR A 300 -23.07 -5.92 12.66
CA TYR A 300 -23.19 -5.27 11.35
C TYR A 300 -22.63 -6.16 10.22
N SER A 301 -21.42 -6.69 10.40
CA SER A 301 -20.71 -7.45 9.37
C SER A 301 -21.44 -8.74 8.99
N PHE A 302 -21.91 -9.51 9.98
CA PHE A 302 -22.51 -10.83 9.72
C PHE A 302 -23.98 -10.76 9.31
N HIS A 303 -24.71 -9.72 9.71
CA HIS A 303 -26.15 -9.64 9.45
C HIS A 303 -26.49 -8.63 8.35
N VAL A 304 -25.84 -7.47 8.33
CA VAL A 304 -26.19 -6.38 7.41
C VAL A 304 -25.47 -6.54 6.08
N ILE A 305 -24.15 -6.76 6.07
CA ILE A 305 -23.37 -6.81 4.84
C ILE A 305 -23.86 -7.91 3.87
N PRO A 306 -24.05 -9.18 4.27
CA PRO A 306 -24.54 -10.21 3.35
C PRO A 306 -25.96 -9.96 2.86
N ALA A 307 -26.84 -9.38 3.71
CA ALA A 307 -28.20 -9.02 3.29
C ALA A 307 -28.20 -7.88 2.27
N MET A 308 -27.31 -6.90 2.42
CA MET A 308 -27.10 -5.82 1.43
C MET A 308 -26.55 -6.37 0.12
N GLY A 309 -25.61 -7.32 0.18
CA GLY A 309 -25.07 -7.98 -0.99
C GLY A 309 -26.12 -8.71 -1.81
N GLU A 310 -27.02 -9.41 -1.12
CA GLU A 310 -28.17 -10.07 -1.75
C GLU A 310 -29.12 -9.06 -2.42
N LEU A 311 -29.45 -7.97 -1.71
CA LEU A 311 -30.42 -6.99 -2.19
C LEU A 311 -29.91 -6.16 -3.36
N VAL A 312 -28.63 -5.74 -3.34
CA VAL A 312 -28.06 -4.78 -4.30
C VAL A 312 -27.36 -5.46 -5.46
N ALA A 313 -26.61 -6.54 -5.18
CA ALA A 313 -25.81 -7.25 -6.18
C ALA A 313 -26.34 -8.64 -6.54
N ASN A 314 -27.42 -9.09 -5.88
CA ASN A 314 -27.93 -10.47 -5.99
C ASN A 314 -26.82 -11.53 -5.75
N ASP A 315 -25.86 -11.21 -4.86
CA ASP A 315 -24.69 -12.03 -4.56
C ASP A 315 -24.38 -12.05 -3.06
N ARG A 316 -25.17 -12.81 -2.32
CA ARG A 316 -24.96 -13.01 -0.87
C ARG A 316 -23.65 -13.73 -0.57
N ALA A 317 -23.24 -14.66 -1.43
CA ALA A 317 -22.10 -15.54 -1.19
C ALA A 317 -20.78 -14.79 -1.17
N SER A 318 -20.55 -13.89 -2.11
CA SER A 318 -19.33 -13.06 -2.16
C SER A 318 -19.20 -12.15 -0.94
N TYR A 319 -20.32 -11.62 -0.45
CA TYR A 319 -20.31 -10.77 0.75
C TYR A 319 -20.16 -11.57 2.05
N GLN A 320 -20.69 -12.79 2.09
CA GLN A 320 -20.44 -13.71 3.19
C GLN A 320 -18.94 -14.07 3.25
N TYR A 321 -18.34 -14.45 2.13
CA TYR A 321 -16.91 -14.70 2.01
C TYR A 321 -16.07 -13.51 2.50
N LEU A 322 -16.45 -12.27 2.12
CA LEU A 322 -15.75 -11.06 2.57
C LEU A 322 -15.70 -11.01 4.11
N VAL A 323 -16.84 -11.14 4.78
CA VAL A 323 -16.92 -11.05 6.25
C VAL A 323 -16.12 -12.16 6.92
N GLU A 324 -16.22 -13.38 6.41
CA GLU A 324 -15.51 -14.54 6.94
C GLU A 324 -14.00 -14.43 6.72
N SER A 325 -13.54 -13.99 5.53
CA SER A 325 -12.12 -13.80 5.23
C SER A 325 -11.48 -12.74 6.14
N ILE A 326 -12.22 -11.67 6.47
CA ILE A 326 -11.77 -10.65 7.44
C ILE A 326 -11.55 -11.28 8.82
N ARG A 327 -12.46 -12.15 9.28
CA ARG A 327 -12.35 -12.79 10.60
C ARG A 327 -11.23 -13.82 10.71
N LYS A 328 -10.86 -14.44 9.60
CA LYS A 328 -9.77 -15.42 9.52
C LYS A 328 -8.40 -14.78 9.30
N PHE A 329 -8.37 -13.53 8.88
CA PHE A 329 -7.10 -12.84 8.64
C PHE A 329 -6.36 -12.51 9.94
N SER A 330 -5.05 -12.40 9.85
CA SER A 330 -4.16 -12.03 10.95
C SER A 330 -4.60 -10.72 11.62
N ASN A 331 -4.50 -10.67 12.94
CA ASN A 331 -4.63 -9.41 13.65
C ASN A 331 -3.41 -8.51 13.41
N GLN A 332 -3.45 -7.29 13.93
CA GLN A 332 -2.41 -6.29 13.69
C GLN A 332 -1.01 -6.78 14.10
N GLN A 333 -0.90 -7.38 15.27
CA GLN A 333 0.40 -7.84 15.79
C GLN A 333 0.90 -9.09 15.06
N GLU A 334 0.02 -10.02 14.74
CA GLU A 334 0.38 -11.22 13.97
C GLU A 334 0.92 -10.87 12.59
N LEU A 335 0.33 -9.89 11.89
CA LEU A 335 0.86 -9.44 10.60
C LEU A 335 2.21 -8.74 10.76
N LEU A 336 2.36 -7.94 11.81
CA LEU A 336 3.63 -7.29 12.13
C LEU A 336 4.74 -8.34 12.37
N ASP A 337 4.46 -9.38 13.20
CA ASP A 337 5.40 -10.45 13.50
C ASP A 337 5.81 -11.23 12.22
N ARG A 338 4.89 -11.42 11.27
CA ARG A 338 5.19 -12.02 9.96
C ARG A 338 6.10 -11.13 9.11
N MET A 339 5.87 -9.81 9.10
CA MET A 339 6.73 -8.85 8.41
C MET A 339 8.15 -8.86 8.99
N ASP A 340 8.27 -8.86 10.31
CA ASP A 340 9.57 -8.95 11.00
C ASP A 340 10.29 -10.26 10.65
N ALA A 341 9.57 -11.39 10.57
CA ALA A 341 10.14 -12.69 10.23
C ALA A 341 10.69 -12.76 8.80
N VAL A 342 10.12 -12.01 7.86
CA VAL A 342 10.61 -11.87 6.48
C VAL A 342 11.87 -10.99 6.41
N GLY A 343 12.06 -10.10 7.38
CA GLY A 343 13.24 -9.23 7.46
C GLY A 343 12.96 -7.75 7.23
N PHE A 344 11.69 -7.33 7.24
CA PHE A 344 11.36 -5.90 7.28
C PHE A 344 11.82 -5.30 8.61
N GLU A 345 12.28 -4.06 8.56
CA GLU A 345 12.68 -3.27 9.73
C GLU A 345 11.74 -2.09 9.93
N LEU A 346 11.80 -1.48 11.13
CA LEU A 346 10.97 -0.34 11.52
C LEU A 346 9.47 -0.59 11.29
N THR A 347 9.07 -1.84 11.45
CA THR A 347 7.70 -2.27 11.25
C THR A 347 6.78 -1.64 12.28
N LYS A 348 5.63 -1.21 11.83
CA LYS A 348 4.57 -0.66 12.69
C LYS A 348 3.22 -0.74 12.00
N TYR A 349 2.17 -0.56 12.80
CA TYR A 349 0.82 -0.42 12.26
C TYR A 349 0.11 0.80 12.83
N THR A 350 -0.83 1.32 12.06
CA THR A 350 -1.71 2.43 12.43
C THR A 350 -3.15 1.97 12.27
N ASN A 351 -3.89 1.93 13.39
CA ASN A 351 -5.31 1.59 13.36
C ASN A 351 -6.14 2.75 12.81
N LEU A 352 -7.06 2.44 11.92
CA LEU A 352 -8.06 3.36 11.39
C LEU A 352 -9.45 2.91 11.84
N THR A 353 -10.34 3.87 12.07
CA THR A 353 -11.74 3.61 12.45
C THR A 353 -11.84 2.60 13.60
N GLY A 354 -11.10 2.86 14.69
CA GLY A 354 -11.11 2.00 15.88
C GLY A 354 -10.51 0.61 15.69
N GLY A 355 -9.72 0.38 14.65
CA GLY A 355 -9.06 -0.89 14.34
C GLY A 355 -9.86 -1.81 13.40
N ILE A 356 -10.97 -1.34 12.81
CA ILE A 356 -11.67 -2.05 11.73
C ILE A 356 -10.71 -2.30 10.57
N VAL A 357 -9.85 -1.31 10.28
CA VAL A 357 -8.81 -1.35 9.28
C VAL A 357 -7.50 -0.92 9.91
N ALA A 358 -6.39 -1.46 9.46
CA ALA A 358 -5.05 -1.03 9.84
C ALA A 358 -4.15 -0.82 8.61
N ILE A 359 -3.26 0.16 8.71
CA ILE A 359 -2.15 0.30 7.77
C ILE A 359 -0.90 -0.25 8.45
N HIS A 360 -0.32 -1.30 7.88
CA HIS A 360 0.99 -1.84 8.27
C HIS A 360 2.05 -1.28 7.34
N GLU A 361 3.21 -0.97 7.88
CA GLU A 361 4.35 -0.47 7.12
C GLU A 361 5.66 -1.05 7.65
N GLY A 362 6.62 -1.21 6.76
CA GLY A 362 7.96 -1.69 7.07
C GLY A 362 8.92 -1.33 5.94
N TRP A 363 10.21 -1.36 6.22
CA TRP A 363 11.26 -1.01 5.26
C TRP A 363 12.19 -2.18 5.02
N LYS A 364 12.64 -2.33 3.78
CA LYS A 364 13.75 -3.23 3.47
C LYS A 364 15.05 -2.59 3.95
N PRO A 365 15.89 -3.27 4.75
CA PRO A 365 17.17 -2.74 5.21
C PRO A 365 18.05 -2.22 4.08
N ILE A 366 18.85 -1.19 4.38
CA ILE A 366 19.94 -0.73 3.52
C ILE A 366 21.18 -1.53 3.94
N ILE A 367 21.45 -2.63 3.24
CA ILE A 367 22.62 -3.47 3.49
C ILE A 367 23.73 -3.09 2.52
#